data_3bd1191dc017e7c3ca86a952bca05f2a
#
_entry.id   3bd1191dc017e7c3ca86a952bca05f2a
#
_cell.length_a   1.000
_cell.length_b   1.000
_cell.length_c   1.000
_cell.angle_alpha   90.00
_cell.angle_beta   90.00
_cell.angle_gamma   90.00
#
_symmetry.space_group_name_H-M   'P 1'
#
loop_
_entity.id
_entity.type
_entity.pdbx_description
1 polymer ?
#
loop_
_entity_poly.entity_id
_entity_poly.type
_entity_poly.pdbx_seq_one_letter_code
_entity_poly.pdbx_strand_id
1 'polypeptide(L)'
;MTKFAVFEAGFPVAFYSEDVHGTKMRPVYGEPDADTHEVEIVGEEPNPDCLIPIEAVEIADQQWIEFVANPGRRKWDGGVVVPYEPPAPPVTQADYSAAIQAHLDAKARERQYDGIHTAIGYRDDPNEAFAAEALALFNWRSAVWTFSSAELAKVMAGERPQPTVAEFVIELEAACPFVWPMERAAMLGGQLAV
;
A
#
# COMPACT_ATOMS: atom_id res chain seq x y z
N MET A 1 -10.60 -32.94 12.05
CA MET A 1 -11.71 -32.14 11.42
C MET A 1 -11.26 -31.80 10.02
N THR A 2 -11.95 -32.32 8.98
CA THR A 2 -11.57 -32.10 7.60
C THR A 2 -11.96 -30.71 7.15
N LYS A 3 -10.99 -29.97 6.59
CA LYS A 3 -11.17 -28.61 6.07
C LYS A 3 -11.00 -28.58 4.57
N PHE A 4 -11.72 -27.67 3.94
CA PHE A 4 -11.68 -27.48 2.50
C PHE A 4 -11.58 -25.99 2.19
N ALA A 5 -11.00 -25.69 1.04
CA ALA A 5 -10.94 -24.33 0.50
C ALA A 5 -11.27 -24.32 -0.99
N VAL A 6 -11.93 -23.26 -1.42
CA VAL A 6 -12.06 -22.91 -2.83
C VAL A 6 -11.05 -21.84 -3.15
N PHE A 7 -10.35 -22.01 -4.28
CA PHE A 7 -9.27 -21.12 -4.70
C PHE A 7 -9.58 -20.46 -6.03
N GLU A 8 -9.30 -19.16 -6.13
CA GLU A 8 -9.27 -18.43 -7.41
C GLU A 8 -7.88 -17.84 -7.61
N ALA A 9 -7.26 -18.12 -8.74
CA ALA A 9 -5.88 -17.74 -9.06
C ALA A 9 -4.86 -18.09 -7.95
N GLY A 10 -5.15 -19.16 -7.17
CA GLY A 10 -4.34 -19.61 -6.04
C GLY A 10 -4.64 -18.92 -4.70
N PHE A 11 -5.59 -18.00 -4.64
CA PHE A 11 -6.01 -17.39 -3.38
C PHE A 11 -7.27 -18.07 -2.84
N PRO A 12 -7.37 -18.30 -1.51
CA PRO A 12 -8.57 -18.85 -0.93
C PRO A 12 -9.69 -17.80 -0.95
N VAL A 13 -10.82 -18.16 -1.55
CA VAL A 13 -12.02 -17.32 -1.59
C VAL A 13 -13.07 -17.76 -0.59
N ALA A 14 -13.05 -19.03 -0.18
CA ALA A 14 -13.93 -19.57 0.84
C ALA A 14 -13.27 -20.76 1.55
N PHE A 15 -13.64 -20.95 2.82
CA PHE A 15 -13.26 -22.11 3.62
C PHE A 15 -14.51 -22.83 4.12
N TYR A 16 -14.41 -24.16 4.17
CA TYR A 16 -15.45 -25.07 4.59
C TYR A 16 -14.90 -26.10 5.57
N SER A 17 -15.78 -26.70 6.37
CA SER A 17 -15.47 -27.82 7.25
C SER A 17 -16.66 -28.77 7.34
N GLU A 18 -16.40 -30.05 7.47
CA GLU A 18 -17.46 -31.06 7.48
C GLU A 18 -18.44 -30.93 8.65
N ASP A 19 -17.96 -30.48 9.81
CA ASP A 19 -18.78 -30.28 11.00
C ASP A 19 -19.80 -29.12 10.90
N VAL A 20 -19.53 -28.15 10.01
CA VAL A 20 -20.42 -27.01 9.78
C VAL A 20 -21.23 -27.17 8.50
N HIS A 21 -20.62 -27.76 7.45
CA HIS A 21 -21.18 -27.77 6.10
C HIS A 21 -21.64 -29.16 5.65
N GLY A 22 -21.51 -30.19 6.52
CA GLY A 22 -21.83 -31.58 6.20
C GLY A 22 -20.71 -32.30 5.46
N THR A 23 -20.69 -33.63 5.60
CA THR A 23 -19.75 -34.50 4.91
C THR A 23 -20.06 -34.60 3.42
N LYS A 24 -19.05 -34.65 2.55
CA LYS A 24 -19.23 -34.81 1.08
C LYS A 24 -19.88 -36.13 0.71
N MET A 25 -19.60 -37.18 1.50
CA MET A 25 -20.16 -38.54 1.30
C MET A 25 -21.00 -38.90 2.52
N ARG A 26 -22.05 -39.69 2.30
CA ARG A 26 -22.84 -40.24 3.38
C ARG A 26 -22.91 -41.76 3.24
N PRO A 27 -22.98 -42.52 4.34
CA PRO A 27 -23.09 -43.97 4.28
C PRO A 27 -24.43 -44.40 3.68
N VAL A 28 -24.38 -45.46 2.87
CA VAL A 28 -25.54 -46.19 2.40
C VAL A 28 -25.69 -47.41 3.29
N TYR A 29 -26.83 -47.56 3.88
CA TYR A 29 -27.16 -48.68 4.79
C TYR A 29 -27.85 -49.79 4.01
N GLY A 30 -27.45 -51.00 4.28
CA GLY A 30 -28.11 -52.22 3.78
C GLY A 30 -29.47 -52.48 4.47
N GLU A 31 -30.08 -53.58 4.09
CA GLU A 31 -31.27 -54.05 4.81
C GLU A 31 -30.89 -54.55 6.22
N PRO A 32 -31.72 -54.29 7.25
CA PRO A 32 -31.47 -54.83 8.59
C PRO A 32 -31.40 -56.35 8.61
N ASP A 33 -30.44 -56.89 9.34
CA ASP A 33 -30.35 -58.31 9.57
C ASP A 33 -31.63 -58.83 10.24
N ALA A 34 -32.18 -59.93 9.79
CA ALA A 34 -33.48 -60.40 10.23
C ALA A 34 -33.50 -60.85 11.71
N ASP A 35 -32.37 -61.24 12.28
CA ASP A 35 -32.29 -61.76 13.65
C ASP A 35 -31.72 -60.73 14.63
N THR A 36 -30.75 -59.91 14.23
CA THR A 36 -30.07 -58.96 15.11
C THR A 36 -30.60 -57.53 14.97
N HIS A 37 -31.31 -57.22 13.88
CA HIS A 37 -31.75 -55.85 13.50
C HIS A 37 -30.60 -54.88 13.31
N GLU A 38 -29.38 -55.36 13.20
CA GLU A 38 -28.21 -54.53 12.89
C GLU A 38 -28.20 -54.17 11.38
N VAL A 39 -27.79 -52.94 11.09
CA VAL A 39 -27.73 -52.39 9.76
C VAL A 39 -26.25 -52.20 9.36
N GLU A 40 -25.81 -52.90 8.36
CA GLU A 40 -24.44 -52.74 7.86
C GLU A 40 -24.35 -51.62 6.86
N ILE A 41 -23.19 -50.92 6.85
CA ILE A 41 -22.86 -49.94 5.81
C ILE A 41 -22.40 -50.72 4.57
N VAL A 42 -23.17 -50.62 3.49
CA VAL A 42 -22.91 -51.37 2.24
C VAL A 42 -22.18 -50.50 1.19
N GLY A 43 -22.03 -49.22 1.45
CA GLY A 43 -21.33 -48.28 0.55
C GLY A 43 -21.40 -46.84 1.03
N GLU A 44 -20.92 -45.96 0.19
CA GLU A 44 -21.03 -44.52 0.36
C GLU A 44 -21.59 -43.88 -0.91
N GLU A 45 -22.39 -42.81 -0.73
CA GLU A 45 -22.92 -42.01 -1.84
C GLU A 45 -22.72 -40.52 -1.59
N PRO A 46 -22.74 -39.69 -2.65
CA PRO A 46 -22.68 -38.22 -2.47
C PRO A 46 -23.82 -37.73 -1.55
N ASN A 47 -23.46 -36.92 -0.58
CA ASN A 47 -24.43 -36.35 0.38
C ASN A 47 -25.11 -35.13 -0.26
N PRO A 48 -26.43 -35.19 -0.58
CA PRO A 48 -27.15 -34.07 -1.17
C PRO A 48 -27.31 -32.86 -0.23
N ASP A 49 -27.14 -33.07 1.09
CA ASP A 49 -27.25 -32.01 2.08
C ASP A 49 -25.90 -31.35 2.38
N CYS A 50 -24.82 -31.78 1.70
CA CYS A 50 -23.50 -31.20 1.86
C CYS A 50 -23.41 -29.83 1.18
N LEU A 51 -22.98 -28.81 1.95
CA LEU A 51 -22.79 -27.45 1.46
C LEU A 51 -21.36 -27.18 0.97
N ILE A 52 -20.47 -28.18 1.02
CA ILE A 52 -19.09 -28.05 0.52
C ILE A 52 -19.10 -28.19 -0.99
N PRO A 53 -18.69 -27.16 -1.76
CA PRO A 53 -18.62 -27.22 -3.22
C PRO A 53 -17.75 -28.39 -3.71
N ILE A 54 -18.10 -28.93 -4.87
CA ILE A 54 -17.38 -30.07 -5.44
C ILE A 54 -15.92 -29.71 -5.79
N GLU A 55 -15.69 -28.47 -6.19
CA GLU A 55 -14.38 -27.89 -6.51
C GLU A 55 -13.53 -27.57 -5.27
N ALA A 56 -14.12 -27.62 -4.07
CA ALA A 56 -13.38 -27.35 -2.85
C ALA A 56 -12.34 -28.44 -2.58
N VAL A 57 -11.10 -28.01 -2.44
CA VAL A 57 -9.91 -28.83 -2.20
C VAL A 57 -9.74 -29.05 -0.71
N GLU A 58 -9.47 -30.28 -0.31
CA GLU A 58 -9.11 -30.60 1.07
C GLU A 58 -7.76 -29.97 1.42
N ILE A 59 -7.71 -29.33 2.61
CA ILE A 59 -6.52 -28.70 3.15
C ILE A 59 -6.25 -29.15 4.58
N ALA A 60 -4.98 -29.25 4.94
CA ALA A 60 -4.57 -29.55 6.30
C ALA A 60 -4.88 -28.37 7.25
N ASP A 61 -5.07 -28.67 8.53
CA ASP A 61 -5.28 -27.65 9.58
C ASP A 61 -4.20 -26.58 9.57
N GLN A 62 -2.93 -26.99 9.40
CA GLN A 62 -1.80 -26.07 9.36
C GLN A 62 -1.87 -25.12 8.15
N GLN A 63 -2.31 -25.62 6.99
CA GLN A 63 -2.48 -24.82 5.78
C GLN A 63 -3.61 -23.78 5.94
N TRP A 64 -4.71 -24.18 6.56
CA TRP A 64 -5.79 -23.26 6.90
C TRP A 64 -5.32 -22.16 7.85
N ILE A 65 -4.60 -22.51 8.93
CA ILE A 65 -4.02 -21.54 9.88
C ILE A 65 -3.12 -20.56 9.14
N GLU A 66 -2.28 -21.05 8.24
CA GLU A 66 -1.34 -20.22 7.49
C GLU A 66 -2.03 -19.20 6.57
N PHE A 67 -3.12 -19.59 5.91
CA PHE A 67 -3.93 -18.67 5.11
C PHE A 67 -4.63 -17.61 5.98
N VAL A 68 -5.24 -18.02 7.08
CA VAL A 68 -5.98 -17.11 7.98
C VAL A 68 -5.05 -16.12 8.68
N ALA A 69 -3.86 -16.60 9.08
CA ALA A 69 -2.85 -15.75 9.74
C ALA A 69 -2.16 -14.76 8.78
N ASN A 70 -2.17 -15.03 7.47
CA ASN A 70 -1.46 -14.22 6.47
C ASN A 70 -2.36 -13.87 5.27
N PRO A 71 -3.45 -13.12 5.48
CA PRO A 71 -4.40 -12.81 4.42
C PRO A 71 -3.74 -12.07 3.25
N GLY A 72 -3.94 -12.57 2.01
CA GLY A 72 -3.38 -11.99 0.80
C GLY A 72 -1.86 -12.15 0.62
N ARG A 73 -1.18 -12.86 1.53
CA ARG A 73 0.27 -13.11 1.48
C ARG A 73 0.64 -14.57 1.30
N ARG A 74 -0.33 -15.40 1.01
CA ARG A 74 -0.15 -16.84 0.73
C ARG A 74 -0.94 -17.22 -0.50
N LYS A 75 -0.38 -18.14 -1.26
CA LYS A 75 -1.03 -18.78 -2.40
C LYS A 75 -1.03 -20.29 -2.25
N TRP A 76 -2.03 -20.94 -2.83
CA TRP A 76 -2.09 -22.36 -3.05
C TRP A 76 -1.39 -22.72 -4.36
N ASP A 77 -0.45 -23.62 -4.29
CA ASP A 77 0.28 -24.13 -5.45
C ASP A 77 0.34 -25.66 -5.40
N GLY A 78 -0.62 -26.31 -6.05
CA GLY A 78 -0.63 -27.76 -6.28
C GLY A 78 -0.52 -28.63 -5.03
N GLY A 79 -1.06 -28.22 -3.88
CA GLY A 79 -1.02 -28.98 -2.63
C GLY A 79 -0.20 -28.31 -1.51
N VAL A 80 0.50 -27.24 -1.80
CA VAL A 80 1.33 -26.48 -0.84
C VAL A 80 0.91 -25.05 -0.73
N VAL A 81 1.07 -24.48 0.48
CA VAL A 81 0.93 -23.04 0.71
C VAL A 81 2.28 -22.40 0.48
N VAL A 82 2.34 -21.47 -0.47
CA VAL A 82 3.55 -20.73 -0.80
C VAL A 82 3.44 -19.26 -0.42
N PRO A 83 4.54 -18.59 -0.04
CA PRO A 83 4.55 -17.16 0.15
C PRO A 83 4.16 -16.41 -1.11
N TYR A 84 3.40 -15.34 -0.96
CA TYR A 84 3.06 -14.41 -2.02
C TYR A 84 3.30 -12.99 -1.56
N GLU A 85 4.06 -12.25 -2.32
CA GLU A 85 4.25 -10.83 -2.14
C GLU A 85 3.43 -10.09 -3.20
N PRO A 86 2.40 -9.33 -2.79
CA PRO A 86 1.64 -8.53 -3.73
C PRO A 86 2.56 -7.55 -4.45
N PRO A 87 2.36 -7.29 -5.75
CA PRO A 87 3.11 -6.26 -6.44
C PRO A 87 2.93 -4.93 -5.72
N ALA A 88 4.02 -4.14 -5.65
CA ALA A 88 3.95 -2.80 -5.10
C ALA A 88 2.86 -1.99 -5.83
N PRO A 89 2.07 -1.20 -5.10
CA PRO A 89 1.07 -0.35 -5.73
C PRO A 89 1.76 0.59 -6.75
N PRO A 90 1.10 0.89 -7.87
CA PRO A 90 1.66 1.80 -8.85
C PRO A 90 1.87 3.19 -8.22
N VAL A 91 3.00 3.81 -8.55
CA VAL A 91 3.31 5.18 -8.12
C VAL A 91 2.29 6.14 -8.75
N THR A 92 1.68 6.97 -7.93
CA THR A 92 0.62 7.90 -8.32
C THR A 92 1.13 9.35 -8.37
N GLN A 93 0.34 10.24 -8.97
CA GLN A 93 0.62 11.68 -8.92
C GLN A 93 0.66 12.22 -7.48
N ALA A 94 -0.11 11.64 -6.57
CA ALA A 94 -0.12 12.03 -5.17
C ALA A 94 1.23 11.75 -4.49
N ASP A 95 1.92 10.67 -4.85
CA ASP A 95 3.22 10.33 -4.30
C ASP A 95 4.28 11.37 -4.70
N TYR A 96 4.27 11.84 -5.96
CA TYR A 96 5.14 12.94 -6.39
C TYR A 96 4.78 14.25 -5.68
N SER A 97 3.50 14.57 -5.57
CA SER A 97 3.06 15.79 -4.88
C SER A 97 3.48 15.81 -3.42
N ALA A 98 3.38 14.67 -2.73
CA ALA A 98 3.83 14.52 -1.36
C ALA A 98 5.35 14.68 -1.23
N ALA A 99 6.13 14.11 -2.15
CA ALA A 99 7.59 14.22 -2.16
C ALA A 99 8.04 15.68 -2.44
N ILE A 100 7.41 16.35 -3.41
CA ILE A 100 7.66 17.76 -3.72
C ILE A 100 7.37 18.63 -2.48
N GLN A 101 6.22 18.42 -1.83
CA GLN A 101 5.86 19.18 -0.62
C GLN A 101 6.85 18.91 0.50
N ALA A 102 7.25 17.65 0.71
CA ALA A 102 8.24 17.30 1.73
C ALA A 102 9.60 17.98 1.47
N HIS A 103 10.03 18.04 0.20
CA HIS A 103 11.24 18.73 -0.22
C HIS A 103 11.19 20.25 0.09
N LEU A 104 10.07 20.91 -0.26
CA LEU A 104 9.84 22.31 0.04
C LEU A 104 9.83 22.60 1.55
N ASP A 105 9.16 21.74 2.33
CA ASP A 105 9.08 21.86 3.78
C ASP A 105 10.43 21.62 4.45
N ALA A 106 11.23 20.66 3.96
CA ALA A 106 12.57 20.40 4.47
C ALA A 106 13.46 21.64 4.34
N LYS A 107 13.38 22.34 3.22
CA LYS A 107 14.13 23.59 2.99
C LYS A 107 13.70 24.69 3.97
N ALA A 108 12.41 24.88 4.17
CA ALA A 108 11.89 25.87 5.14
C ALA A 108 12.34 25.56 6.58
N ARG A 109 12.38 24.27 6.96
CA ARG A 109 12.83 23.84 8.29
C ARG A 109 14.30 24.10 8.58
N GLU A 110 15.16 24.23 7.56
CA GLU A 110 16.57 24.64 7.75
C GLU A 110 16.69 25.99 8.49
N ARG A 111 15.66 26.85 8.38
CA ARG A 111 15.57 28.14 9.04
C ARG A 111 14.50 28.16 10.15
N GLN A 112 14.11 26.98 10.67
CA GLN A 112 13.19 26.81 11.80
C GLN A 112 11.74 27.25 11.53
N TYR A 113 11.33 27.32 10.26
CA TYR A 113 9.91 27.39 9.92
C TYR A 113 9.28 26.00 10.01
N ASP A 114 8.00 25.93 10.37
CA ASP A 114 7.26 24.65 10.45
C ASP A 114 7.17 23.95 9.08
N GLY A 115 7.15 24.75 8.00
CA GLY A 115 7.10 24.30 6.62
C GLY A 115 6.98 25.48 5.66
N ILE A 116 6.94 25.17 4.36
CA ILE A 116 6.93 26.19 3.30
C ILE A 116 5.73 27.14 3.40
N HIS A 117 4.55 26.62 3.76
CA HIS A 117 3.35 27.44 3.88
C HIS A 117 3.44 28.48 5.00
N THR A 118 4.02 28.10 6.13
CA THR A 118 4.27 29.03 7.23
C THR A 118 5.33 30.06 6.83
N ALA A 119 6.43 29.60 6.23
CA ALA A 119 7.54 30.46 5.82
C ALA A 119 7.13 31.57 4.85
N ILE A 120 6.37 31.26 3.81
CA ILE A 120 5.92 32.26 2.82
C ILE A 120 4.93 33.29 3.39
N GLY A 121 4.32 33.00 4.54
CA GLY A 121 3.44 33.93 5.26
C GLY A 121 4.17 35.16 5.82
N TYR A 122 5.50 35.09 6.01
CA TYR A 122 6.33 36.19 6.49
C TYR A 122 6.78 37.15 5.36
N ARG A 123 6.21 37.08 4.16
CA ARG A 123 6.65 37.90 3.02
C ARG A 123 6.53 39.40 3.25
N ASP A 124 5.57 39.83 4.02
CA ASP A 124 5.32 41.24 4.34
C ASP A 124 5.65 41.55 5.83
N ASP A 125 6.55 40.75 6.44
CA ASP A 125 6.97 40.92 7.83
C ASP A 125 7.82 42.20 7.98
N PRO A 126 7.62 42.96 9.05
CA PRO A 126 8.43 44.16 9.35
C PRO A 126 9.93 43.84 9.58
N ASN A 127 10.25 42.58 9.92
CA ASN A 127 11.65 42.11 9.96
C ASN A 127 12.12 41.78 8.53
N GLU A 128 13.00 42.60 7.99
CA GLU A 128 13.52 42.49 6.63
C GLU A 128 14.16 41.13 6.33
N ALA A 129 14.79 40.46 7.34
CA ALA A 129 15.38 39.16 7.18
C ALA A 129 14.31 38.11 6.93
N PHE A 130 13.22 38.11 7.70
CA PHE A 130 12.11 37.19 7.52
C PHE A 130 11.37 37.45 6.20
N ALA A 131 11.15 38.72 5.84
CA ALA A 131 10.54 39.10 4.58
C ALA A 131 11.37 38.61 3.36
N ALA A 132 12.69 38.80 3.40
CA ALA A 132 13.58 38.35 2.34
C ALA A 132 13.61 36.81 2.17
N GLU A 133 13.70 36.06 3.27
CA GLU A 133 13.64 34.60 3.26
C GLU A 133 12.30 34.11 2.72
N ALA A 134 11.20 34.67 3.17
CA ALA A 134 9.85 34.33 2.72
C ALA A 134 9.63 34.62 1.24
N LEU A 135 10.12 35.73 0.73
CA LEU A 135 10.06 36.07 -0.70
C LEU A 135 10.87 35.10 -1.55
N ALA A 136 12.07 34.72 -1.08
CA ALA A 136 12.90 33.75 -1.77
C ALA A 136 12.20 32.37 -1.84
N LEU A 137 11.67 31.90 -0.73
CA LEU A 137 10.91 30.65 -0.64
C LEU A 137 9.62 30.69 -1.47
N PHE A 138 8.92 31.81 -1.50
CA PHE A 138 7.73 31.97 -2.34
C PHE A 138 8.05 31.81 -3.83
N ASN A 139 9.09 32.50 -4.31
CA ASN A 139 9.50 32.42 -5.70
C ASN A 139 10.01 31.01 -6.07
N TRP A 140 10.81 30.42 -5.18
CA TRP A 140 11.32 29.06 -5.38
C TRP A 140 10.21 28.02 -5.42
N ARG A 141 9.24 28.08 -4.48
CA ARG A 141 8.07 27.21 -4.50
C ARG A 141 7.31 27.30 -5.83
N SER A 142 7.14 28.53 -6.36
CA SER A 142 6.49 28.74 -7.65
C SER A 142 7.27 28.07 -8.79
N ALA A 143 8.60 28.25 -8.82
CA ALA A 143 9.45 27.61 -9.82
C ALA A 143 9.39 26.08 -9.77
N VAL A 144 9.45 25.50 -8.55
CA VAL A 144 9.34 24.07 -8.29
C VAL A 144 8.03 23.49 -8.86
N TRP A 145 6.90 24.09 -8.53
CA TRP A 145 5.60 23.61 -9.02
C TRP A 145 5.41 23.83 -10.52
N THR A 146 5.96 24.91 -11.07
CA THR A 146 5.94 25.16 -12.52
C THR A 146 6.74 24.10 -13.26
N PHE A 147 7.98 23.81 -12.82
CA PHE A 147 8.80 22.74 -13.38
C PHE A 147 8.10 21.39 -13.27
N SER A 148 7.59 21.06 -12.08
CA SER A 148 6.93 19.78 -11.84
C SER A 148 5.70 19.58 -12.74
N SER A 149 4.91 20.64 -12.97
CA SER A 149 3.75 20.60 -13.86
C SER A 149 4.15 20.40 -15.33
N ALA A 150 5.24 21.04 -15.75
CA ALA A 150 5.76 20.87 -17.11
C ALA A 150 6.28 19.44 -17.35
N GLU A 151 7.01 18.87 -16.38
CA GLU A 151 7.50 17.51 -16.48
C GLU A 151 6.37 16.47 -16.46
N LEU A 152 5.34 16.69 -15.63
CA LEU A 152 4.12 15.85 -15.65
C LEU A 152 3.45 15.88 -17.04
N ALA A 153 3.36 17.06 -17.66
CA ALA A 153 2.77 17.18 -18.99
C ALA A 153 3.54 16.36 -20.04
N LYS A 154 4.88 16.32 -19.98
CA LYS A 154 5.71 15.50 -20.87
C LYS A 154 5.48 14.01 -20.67
N VAL A 155 5.35 13.55 -19.41
CA VAL A 155 5.03 12.14 -19.11
C VAL A 155 3.66 11.79 -19.66
N MET A 156 2.65 12.64 -19.45
CA MET A 156 1.28 12.43 -19.93
C MET A 156 1.21 12.42 -21.47
N ALA A 157 2.05 13.20 -22.14
CA ALA A 157 2.16 13.23 -23.60
C ALA A 157 2.99 12.04 -24.17
N GLY A 158 3.61 11.23 -23.30
CA GLY A 158 4.50 10.14 -23.72
C GLY A 158 5.87 10.63 -24.27
N GLU A 159 6.22 11.90 -24.05
CA GLU A 159 7.47 12.50 -24.50
C GLU A 159 8.67 12.09 -23.63
N ARG A 160 8.40 11.61 -22.42
CA ARG A 160 9.41 11.00 -21.53
C ARG A 160 8.81 9.87 -20.70
N PRO A 161 9.62 8.86 -20.30
CA PRO A 161 9.19 7.85 -19.36
C PRO A 161 8.92 8.47 -17.98
N GLN A 162 8.03 7.85 -17.23
CA GLN A 162 7.76 8.23 -15.83
C GLN A 162 9.01 7.91 -14.99
N PRO A 163 9.66 8.90 -14.35
CA PRO A 163 10.76 8.65 -13.42
C PRO A 163 10.24 8.03 -12.12
N THR A 164 11.08 7.44 -11.31
CA THR A 164 10.74 7.16 -9.92
C THR A 164 10.61 8.47 -9.14
N VAL A 165 9.91 8.43 -7.99
CA VAL A 165 9.77 9.62 -7.11
C VAL A 165 11.15 10.15 -6.68
N ALA A 166 12.08 9.25 -6.34
CA ALA A 166 13.43 9.63 -5.93
C ALA A 166 14.24 10.29 -7.06
N GLU A 167 14.20 9.72 -8.26
CA GLU A 167 14.83 10.33 -9.44
C GLU A 167 14.26 11.70 -9.73
N PHE A 168 12.93 11.84 -9.65
CA PHE A 168 12.28 13.13 -9.87
C PHE A 168 12.70 14.21 -8.88
N VAL A 169 12.87 13.87 -7.59
CA VAL A 169 13.37 14.84 -6.59
C VAL A 169 14.80 15.28 -6.91
N ILE A 170 15.66 14.37 -7.36
CA ILE A 170 17.03 14.73 -7.79
C ILE A 170 16.99 15.68 -9.00
N GLU A 171 16.15 15.39 -10.00
CA GLU A 171 15.96 16.29 -11.15
C GLU A 171 15.45 17.68 -10.73
N LEU A 172 14.51 17.69 -9.78
CA LEU A 172 13.94 18.90 -9.23
C LEU A 172 14.99 19.79 -8.54
N GLU A 173 15.85 19.19 -7.72
CA GLU A 173 16.96 19.88 -7.05
C GLU A 173 17.94 20.50 -8.06
N ALA A 174 18.24 19.77 -9.14
CA ALA A 174 19.11 20.24 -10.19
C ALA A 174 18.49 21.37 -11.03
N ALA A 175 17.19 21.28 -11.33
CA ALA A 175 16.47 22.25 -12.16
C ALA A 175 16.07 23.53 -11.41
N CYS A 176 15.78 23.40 -10.11
CA CYS A 176 15.30 24.49 -9.27
C CYS A 176 16.17 24.63 -8.00
N PRO A 177 17.46 24.93 -8.15
CA PRO A 177 18.33 25.09 -6.98
C PRO A 177 17.86 26.27 -6.12
N PHE A 178 17.92 26.11 -4.78
CA PHE A 178 17.57 27.14 -3.84
C PHE A 178 18.81 27.67 -3.12
N VAL A 179 18.92 28.98 -3.03
CA VAL A 179 19.96 29.67 -2.26
C VAL A 179 19.28 30.63 -1.29
N TRP A 180 19.64 30.52 -0.01
CA TRP A 180 19.16 31.45 0.99
C TRP A 180 19.66 32.88 0.70
N PRO A 181 18.77 33.90 0.82
CA PRO A 181 19.27 35.28 0.88
C PRO A 181 20.13 35.42 2.14
N MET A 182 20.91 36.42 2.28
CA MET A 182 21.95 36.66 3.30
C MET A 182 21.78 35.91 4.65
N GLU A 183 22.88 35.61 5.34
CA GLU A 183 22.89 34.96 6.65
C GLU A 183 22.14 35.83 7.68
N ARG A 184 21.23 35.26 8.48
CA ARG A 184 20.51 35.97 9.57
C ARG A 184 21.46 36.67 10.55
N ALA A 185 22.62 36.10 10.82
CA ALA A 185 23.63 36.67 11.72
C ALA A 185 24.21 38.00 11.18
N ALA A 186 24.34 38.19 9.88
CA ALA A 186 24.81 39.44 9.29
C ALA A 186 23.81 40.60 9.40
N MET A 187 22.51 40.28 9.42
CA MET A 187 21.44 41.27 9.57
C MET A 187 21.22 41.68 11.05
N LEU A 188 21.40 40.74 11.99
CA LEU A 188 21.28 41.05 13.43
C LEU A 188 22.48 41.80 14.01
N GLY A 189 23.65 41.66 13.38
CA GLY A 189 24.88 42.39 13.79
C GLY A 189 24.85 43.89 13.55
N GLY A 190 23.95 44.39 12.69
CA GLY A 190 23.77 45.82 12.44
C GLY A 190 22.89 46.54 13.47
N GLN A 191 22.12 45.86 14.31
CA GLN A 191 21.20 46.42 15.30
C GLN A 191 21.72 46.44 16.74
N LEU A 192 22.87 45.80 17.00
CA LEU A 192 23.48 45.77 18.35
C LEU A 192 24.61 46.76 18.58
N ALA A 193 24.81 47.71 17.67
CA ALA A 193 25.79 48.76 17.77
C ALA A 193 25.08 50.12 17.99
N VAL A 194 24.40 50.26 19.16
CA VAL A 194 24.03 51.58 19.77
C VAL A 194 24.27 51.48 21.26
#